data_70c8dc50db2afa97644678729f4477c1
#
_entry.id   70c8dc50db2afa97644678729f4477c1
#
_cell.length_a   1.000
_cell.length_b   1.000
_cell.length_c   1.000
_cell.angle_alpha   90.00
_cell.angle_beta   90.00
_cell.angle_gamma   90.00
#
_symmetry.space_group_name_H-M   'P 1'
#
loop_
_entity.id
_entity.type
_entity.pdbx_description
1 polymer ?
#
loop_
_entity_poly.entity_id
_entity_poly.type
_entity_poly.pdbx_seq_one_letter_code
_entity_poly.pdbx_strand_id
1 'polypeptide(L)'
;NLSRGSGLDGLLGIPQQTDKIVRPLLQWSRQQIYDYAEAHQLQWREDSSNASNKYVRNVIRHEIIPQMAAIHPNYLENFNQTQEYLHQSARFIDFYIEEWRKSCFEGTQPIFVNTEKLESAPEIDLVLHKLFYPYGFGNIKDLKNLLFNAEAGKQLLSVTHSLVKDSKGAWLKELTAESLP
;
A
#
# COMPACT_ATOMS: atom_id res chain seq x y z
N ASN A 1 11.92 4.68 -0.43
CA ASN A 1 10.89 4.07 -1.29
C ASN A 1 10.96 4.61 -2.72
N LEU A 2 10.99 5.95 -2.94
CA LEU A 2 11.04 6.56 -4.27
C LEU A 2 12.17 5.98 -5.15
N SER A 3 13.38 5.86 -4.63
CA SER A 3 14.55 5.32 -5.33
C SER A 3 14.46 3.81 -5.64
N ARG A 4 13.47 3.12 -5.09
CA ARG A 4 13.21 1.68 -5.31
C ARG A 4 12.04 1.40 -6.25
N GLY A 5 11.45 2.46 -6.86
CA GLY A 5 10.30 2.30 -7.74
C GLY A 5 9.00 1.99 -7.01
N SER A 6 8.74 2.63 -5.87
CA SER A 6 7.49 2.45 -5.13
C SER A 6 6.32 3.11 -5.85
N GLY A 7 5.15 2.45 -5.85
CA GLY A 7 3.87 3.08 -6.16
C GLY A 7 3.43 4.08 -5.08
N LEU A 8 2.23 4.64 -5.26
CA LEU A 8 1.66 5.66 -4.36
C LEU A 8 1.68 5.20 -2.89
N ASP A 9 1.22 4.00 -2.60
CA ASP A 9 1.15 3.45 -1.23
C ASP A 9 2.52 3.46 -0.53
N GLY A 10 3.61 3.21 -1.27
CA GLY A 10 4.97 3.28 -0.73
C GLY A 10 5.47 4.71 -0.48
N LEU A 11 4.82 5.73 -1.03
CA LEU A 11 5.15 7.15 -0.85
C LEU A 11 4.35 7.83 0.25
N LEU A 12 3.25 7.20 0.73
CA LEU A 12 2.42 7.74 1.82
C LEU A 12 3.13 7.77 3.17
N GLY A 13 4.33 7.21 3.28
CA GLY A 13 5.09 7.18 4.52
C GLY A 13 4.67 6.04 5.46
N ILE A 14 4.99 6.20 6.74
CA ILE A 14 4.66 5.20 7.76
C ILE A 14 3.29 5.58 8.34
N PRO A 15 2.30 4.64 8.38
CA PRO A 15 1.00 4.95 8.97
C PRO A 15 1.11 5.18 10.48
N GLN A 16 0.35 6.14 11.00
CA GLN A 16 0.29 6.43 12.43
C GLN A 16 -0.25 5.24 13.23
N GLN A 17 -1.16 4.50 12.64
CA GLN A 17 -1.76 3.32 13.24
C GLN A 17 -1.93 2.20 12.20
N THR A 18 -1.68 0.98 12.63
CA THR A 18 -2.07 -0.27 11.96
C THR A 18 -2.85 -1.12 12.95
N ASP A 19 -3.38 -2.28 12.54
CA ASP A 19 -4.17 -3.16 13.41
C ASP A 19 -3.47 -3.50 14.75
N LYS A 20 -2.15 -3.56 14.75
CA LYS A 20 -1.35 -4.03 15.90
C LYS A 20 -0.39 -2.98 16.48
N ILE A 21 -0.19 -1.85 15.82
CA ILE A 21 0.86 -0.89 16.19
C ILE A 21 0.32 0.53 16.12
N VAL A 22 0.50 1.29 17.20
CA VAL A 22 0.25 2.74 17.24
C VAL A 22 1.58 3.46 17.39
N ARG A 23 1.77 4.57 16.67
CA ARG A 23 2.98 5.39 16.67
C ARG A 23 2.67 6.82 17.11
N PRO A 24 2.52 7.06 18.43
CA PRO A 24 2.06 8.37 18.93
C PRO A 24 3.06 9.49 18.66
N LEU A 25 4.35 9.18 18.57
CA LEU A 25 5.42 10.17 18.33
C LEU A 25 5.73 10.42 16.85
N LEU A 26 4.97 9.82 15.92
CA LEU A 26 5.27 9.93 14.48
C LEU A 26 5.22 11.37 13.95
N GLN A 27 4.40 12.22 14.54
CA GLN A 27 4.23 13.63 14.16
C GLN A 27 5.27 14.58 14.79
N TRP A 28 6.10 14.08 15.71
CA TRP A 28 7.08 14.89 16.41
C TRP A 28 8.45 14.76 15.73
N SER A 29 9.12 15.88 15.55
CA SER A 29 10.51 15.87 15.11
C SER A 29 11.42 15.28 16.20
N ARG A 30 12.58 14.77 15.80
CA ARG A 30 13.57 14.27 16.77
C ARG A 30 13.98 15.37 17.75
N GLN A 31 14.13 16.62 17.31
CA GLN A 31 14.48 17.76 18.17
C GLN A 31 13.39 18.01 19.23
N GLN A 32 12.14 18.05 18.83
CA GLN A 32 11.02 18.22 19.76
C GLN A 32 10.96 17.11 20.84
N ILE A 33 11.30 15.87 20.44
CA ILE A 33 11.36 14.74 21.39
C ILE A 33 12.51 14.93 22.38
N TYR A 34 13.68 15.39 21.92
CA TYR A 34 14.80 15.70 22.81
C TYR A 34 14.50 16.84 23.74
N ASP A 35 13.98 17.94 23.23
CA ASP A 35 13.63 19.12 24.05
C ASP A 35 12.63 18.75 25.15
N TYR A 36 11.65 17.89 24.81
CA TYR A 36 10.70 17.37 25.78
C TYR A 36 11.39 16.49 26.84
N ALA A 37 12.26 15.58 26.43
CA ALA A 37 12.96 14.68 27.34
C ALA A 37 13.90 15.44 28.30
N GLU A 38 14.59 16.47 27.83
CA GLU A 38 15.44 17.33 28.64
C GLU A 38 14.61 18.15 29.64
N ALA A 39 13.53 18.78 29.18
CA ALA A 39 12.64 19.58 30.04
C ALA A 39 12.02 18.75 31.18
N HIS A 40 11.80 17.44 30.95
CA HIS A 40 11.25 16.53 31.95
C HIS A 40 12.30 15.65 32.65
N GLN A 41 13.59 15.91 32.42
CA GLN A 41 14.71 15.18 33.01
C GLN A 41 14.62 13.66 32.81
N LEU A 42 14.11 13.24 31.65
CA LEU A 42 14.01 11.83 31.29
C LEU A 42 15.39 11.29 30.93
N GLN A 43 15.70 10.08 31.36
CA GLN A 43 16.93 9.39 30.96
C GLN A 43 16.65 8.50 29.74
N TRP A 44 17.50 8.59 28.72
CA TRP A 44 17.43 7.72 27.54
C TRP A 44 18.80 7.17 27.18
N ARG A 45 18.81 6.14 26.36
CA ARG A 45 20.03 5.58 25.77
C ARG A 45 20.02 5.79 24.27
N GLU A 46 21.15 6.21 23.73
CA GLU A 46 21.37 6.23 22.28
C GLU A 46 21.74 4.83 21.80
N ASP A 47 21.07 4.39 20.74
CA ASP A 47 21.47 3.19 20.03
C ASP A 47 22.71 3.49 19.16
N SER A 48 23.82 2.83 19.44
CA SER A 48 25.09 3.03 18.74
C SER A 48 24.99 2.77 17.23
N SER A 49 24.02 1.97 16.77
CA SER A 49 23.78 1.74 15.35
C SER A 49 23.31 2.98 14.60
N ASN A 50 22.76 3.98 15.31
CA ASN A 50 22.33 5.26 14.72
C ASN A 50 23.50 6.10 14.18
N ALA A 51 24.69 5.94 14.72
CA ALA A 51 25.89 6.70 14.33
C ALA A 51 26.55 6.15 13.03
N SER A 52 26.21 4.95 12.61
CA SER A 52 26.88 4.31 11.47
C SER A 52 26.12 4.48 10.16
N ASN A 53 26.83 4.74 9.06
CA ASN A 53 26.25 4.80 7.69
C ASN A 53 26.10 3.40 7.04
N LYS A 54 26.12 2.32 7.84
CA LYS A 54 25.92 0.96 7.34
C LYS A 54 24.55 0.77 6.66
N TYR A 55 23.54 1.52 7.08
CA TYR A 55 22.19 1.40 6.56
C TYR A 55 21.83 2.64 5.70
N VAL A 56 21.20 2.41 4.56
CA VAL A 56 20.75 3.46 3.62
C VAL A 56 19.94 4.57 4.32
N ARG A 57 19.10 4.21 5.31
CA ARG A 57 18.33 5.19 6.10
C ARG A 57 19.23 6.18 6.87
N ASN A 58 20.39 5.73 7.35
CA ASN A 58 21.32 6.59 8.08
C ASN A 58 22.08 7.50 7.10
N VAL A 59 22.46 7.00 5.91
CA VAL A 59 23.04 7.82 4.84
C VAL A 59 22.06 8.95 4.45
N ILE A 60 20.77 8.62 4.24
CA ILE A 60 19.76 9.63 3.94
C ILE A 60 19.68 10.68 5.07
N ARG A 61 19.67 10.24 6.32
CA ARG A 61 19.56 11.14 7.49
C ARG A 61 20.78 12.03 7.67
N HIS A 62 21.98 11.49 7.48
CA HIS A 62 23.22 12.22 7.77
C HIS A 62 23.75 13.02 6.60
N GLU A 63 23.47 12.61 5.36
CA GLU A 63 24.07 13.20 4.19
C GLU A 63 23.04 13.94 3.31
N ILE A 64 21.87 13.35 3.07
CA ILE A 64 20.89 13.88 2.12
C ILE A 64 19.99 14.94 2.79
N ILE A 65 19.43 14.64 3.95
CA ILE A 65 18.51 15.55 4.65
C ILE A 65 19.16 16.91 4.96
N PRO A 66 20.41 17.00 5.47
CA PRO A 66 21.05 18.28 5.70
C PRO A 66 21.23 19.12 4.43
N GLN A 67 21.51 18.48 3.29
CA GLN A 67 21.62 19.19 2.02
C GLN A 67 20.25 19.73 1.55
N MET A 68 19.18 18.95 1.72
CA MET A 68 17.83 19.43 1.42
C MET A 68 17.44 20.62 2.30
N ALA A 69 17.79 20.59 3.59
CA ALA A 69 17.57 21.71 4.52
C ALA A 69 18.36 22.96 4.14
N ALA A 70 19.58 22.79 3.64
CA ALA A 70 20.41 23.92 3.17
C ALA A 70 19.85 24.57 1.90
N ILE A 71 19.26 23.78 0.99
CA ILE A 71 18.63 24.28 -0.25
C ILE A 71 17.29 24.96 0.05
N HIS A 72 16.46 24.34 0.89
CA HIS A 72 15.14 24.84 1.26
C HIS A 72 14.96 24.79 2.77
N PRO A 73 15.10 25.91 3.50
CA PRO A 73 14.94 25.94 4.95
C PRO A 73 13.60 25.35 5.45
N ASN A 74 12.53 25.51 4.68
CA ASN A 74 11.20 24.98 4.97
C ASN A 74 10.94 23.57 4.36
N TYR A 75 11.99 22.80 4.08
CA TYR A 75 11.84 21.53 3.37
C TYR A 75 10.92 20.53 4.09
N LEU A 76 10.90 20.52 5.44
CA LEU A 76 10.03 19.64 6.21
C LEU A 76 8.55 19.99 6.02
N GLU A 77 8.21 21.29 6.06
CA GLU A 77 6.84 21.75 5.83
C GLU A 77 6.38 21.42 4.40
N ASN A 78 7.24 21.68 3.42
CA ASN A 78 6.98 21.37 2.02
C ASN A 78 6.82 19.86 1.81
N PHE A 79 7.61 19.04 2.50
CA PHE A 79 7.52 17.59 2.45
C PHE A 79 6.21 17.08 3.07
N ASN A 80 5.83 17.62 4.24
CA ASN A 80 4.57 17.29 4.90
C ASN A 80 3.36 17.70 4.03
N GLN A 81 3.42 18.85 3.38
CA GLN A 81 2.37 19.28 2.46
C GLN A 81 2.28 18.35 1.23
N THR A 82 3.41 17.94 0.69
CA THR A 82 3.44 16.95 -0.40
C THR A 82 2.84 15.62 0.04
N GLN A 83 3.18 15.14 1.23
CA GLN A 83 2.56 13.93 1.79
C GLN A 83 1.04 14.07 1.92
N GLU A 84 0.54 15.21 2.39
CA GLU A 84 -0.92 15.43 2.48
C GLU A 84 -1.58 15.38 1.10
N TYR A 85 -1.00 15.96 0.07
CA TYR A 85 -1.52 15.83 -1.31
C TYR A 85 -1.52 14.37 -1.80
N LEU A 86 -0.47 13.61 -1.49
CA LEU A 86 -0.43 12.18 -1.82
C LEU A 86 -1.50 11.39 -1.07
N HIS A 87 -1.74 11.69 0.21
CA HIS A 87 -2.82 11.08 0.98
C HIS A 87 -4.21 11.42 0.44
N GLN A 88 -4.44 12.67 0.01
CA GLN A 88 -5.70 13.06 -0.64
C GLN A 88 -5.90 12.29 -1.94
N SER A 89 -4.86 12.16 -2.75
CA SER A 89 -4.89 11.39 -3.99
C SER A 89 -5.18 9.90 -3.72
N ALA A 90 -4.56 9.33 -2.68
CA ALA A 90 -4.83 7.94 -2.30
C ALA A 90 -6.28 7.72 -1.86
N ARG A 91 -6.83 8.61 -1.02
CA ARG A 91 -8.25 8.55 -0.61
C ARG A 91 -9.20 8.65 -1.81
N PHE A 92 -8.89 9.49 -2.79
CA PHE A 92 -9.68 9.59 -4.02
C PHE A 92 -9.61 8.30 -4.84
N ILE A 93 -8.42 7.72 -4.99
CA ILE A 93 -8.25 6.42 -5.67
C ILE A 93 -9.03 5.33 -4.93
N ASP A 94 -8.90 5.23 -3.61
CA ASP A 94 -9.59 4.21 -2.82
C ASP A 94 -11.13 4.35 -2.92
N PHE A 95 -11.65 5.58 -2.91
CA PHE A 95 -13.06 5.84 -3.18
C PHE A 95 -13.47 5.34 -4.57
N TYR A 96 -12.69 5.65 -5.59
CA TYR A 96 -12.95 5.23 -6.97
C TYR A 96 -12.89 3.69 -7.14
N ILE A 97 -11.92 3.03 -6.51
CA ILE A 97 -11.81 1.58 -6.50
C ILE A 97 -13.01 0.93 -5.82
N GLU A 98 -13.52 1.53 -4.75
CA GLU A 98 -14.70 1.01 -4.06
C GLU A 98 -15.98 1.12 -4.94
N GLU A 99 -16.10 2.16 -5.72
CA GLU A 99 -17.20 2.25 -6.71
C GLU A 99 -17.08 1.14 -7.79
N TRP A 100 -15.87 0.85 -8.26
CA TRP A 100 -15.64 -0.29 -9.14
C TRP A 100 -15.97 -1.62 -8.47
N ARG A 101 -15.57 -1.80 -7.22
CA ARG A 101 -15.92 -2.99 -6.43
C ARG A 101 -17.44 -3.19 -6.39
N LYS A 102 -18.20 -2.18 -6.00
CA LYS A 102 -19.66 -2.23 -5.92
C LYS A 102 -20.30 -2.53 -7.28
N SER A 103 -19.74 -2.04 -8.37
CA SER A 103 -20.29 -2.23 -9.70
C SER A 103 -20.01 -3.60 -10.31
N CYS A 104 -18.85 -4.19 -9.96
CA CYS A 104 -18.36 -5.41 -10.61
C CYS A 104 -18.41 -6.66 -9.72
N PHE A 105 -18.46 -6.50 -8.38
CA PHE A 105 -18.47 -7.62 -7.44
C PHE A 105 -19.89 -7.82 -6.90
N GLU A 106 -20.40 -9.05 -7.03
CA GLU A 106 -21.76 -9.43 -6.62
C GLU A 106 -21.70 -10.58 -5.63
N GLY A 107 -22.51 -10.51 -4.57
CA GLY A 107 -22.54 -11.51 -3.50
C GLY A 107 -21.46 -11.28 -2.45
N THR A 108 -21.41 -12.19 -1.47
CA THR A 108 -20.47 -12.11 -0.34
C THR A 108 -19.49 -13.26 -0.30
N GLN A 109 -19.95 -14.50 -0.54
CA GLN A 109 -19.12 -15.71 -0.54
C GLN A 109 -19.92 -16.87 -1.15
N PRO A 110 -19.56 -17.37 -2.34
CA PRO A 110 -18.54 -16.83 -3.25
C PRO A 110 -18.94 -15.49 -3.87
N ILE A 111 -17.94 -14.68 -4.23
CA ILE A 111 -18.15 -13.40 -4.90
C ILE A 111 -18.11 -13.63 -6.41
N PHE A 112 -19.13 -13.19 -7.13
CA PHE A 112 -19.11 -13.13 -8.59
C PHE A 112 -18.48 -11.82 -9.06
N VAL A 113 -17.55 -11.91 -10.00
CA VAL A 113 -16.86 -10.78 -10.61
C VAL A 113 -17.34 -10.63 -12.05
N ASN A 114 -18.03 -9.53 -12.35
CA ASN A 114 -18.47 -9.19 -13.70
C ASN A 114 -17.28 -8.69 -14.52
N THR A 115 -16.73 -9.54 -15.38
CA THR A 115 -15.53 -9.23 -16.16
C THR A 115 -15.80 -8.26 -17.31
N GLU A 116 -16.99 -8.24 -17.90
CA GLU A 116 -17.35 -7.34 -18.98
C GLU A 116 -17.34 -5.87 -18.49
N LYS A 117 -17.96 -5.61 -17.34
CA LYS A 117 -17.88 -4.28 -16.71
C LYS A 117 -16.46 -3.92 -16.36
N LEU A 118 -15.72 -4.85 -15.75
CA LEU A 118 -14.38 -4.61 -15.27
C LEU A 118 -13.39 -4.29 -16.40
N GLU A 119 -13.54 -4.89 -17.58
CA GLU A 119 -12.69 -4.66 -18.76
C GLU A 119 -12.76 -3.20 -19.24
N SER A 120 -13.87 -2.51 -19.00
CA SER A 120 -14.06 -1.10 -19.37
C SER A 120 -13.40 -0.11 -18.40
N ALA A 121 -12.79 -0.59 -17.30
CA ALA A 121 -12.19 0.28 -16.30
C ALA A 121 -10.98 1.04 -16.86
N PRO A 122 -10.91 2.37 -16.69
CA PRO A 122 -9.68 3.11 -16.98
C PRO A 122 -8.57 2.66 -16.03
N GLU A 123 -7.31 2.73 -16.50
CA GLU A 123 -6.14 2.28 -15.74
C GLU A 123 -6.35 0.87 -15.15
N ILE A 124 -6.80 -0.05 -15.99
CA ILE A 124 -7.21 -1.42 -15.63
C ILE A 124 -6.18 -2.14 -14.74
N ASP A 125 -4.89 -1.91 -14.96
CA ASP A 125 -3.84 -2.56 -14.17
C ASP A 125 -3.86 -2.11 -12.71
N LEU A 126 -4.10 -0.83 -12.46
CA LEU A 126 -4.28 -0.28 -11.11
C LEU A 126 -5.57 -0.80 -10.47
N VAL A 127 -6.67 -0.80 -11.22
CA VAL A 127 -7.97 -1.29 -10.74
C VAL A 127 -7.85 -2.77 -10.35
N LEU A 128 -7.29 -3.61 -11.21
CA LEU A 128 -7.08 -5.03 -10.91
C LEU A 128 -6.18 -5.22 -9.69
N HIS A 129 -5.08 -4.49 -9.62
CA HIS A 129 -4.19 -4.57 -8.46
C HIS A 129 -4.95 -4.24 -7.16
N LYS A 130 -5.61 -3.11 -7.09
CA LYS A 130 -6.32 -2.67 -5.89
C LYS A 130 -7.51 -3.59 -5.52
N LEU A 131 -8.23 -4.14 -6.50
CA LEU A 131 -9.36 -5.03 -6.25
C LEU A 131 -8.95 -6.43 -5.82
N PHE A 132 -7.87 -6.99 -6.38
CA PHE A 132 -7.51 -8.40 -6.20
C PHE A 132 -6.31 -8.64 -5.28
N TYR A 133 -5.47 -7.62 -5.03
CA TYR A 133 -4.35 -7.75 -4.11
C TYR A 133 -4.76 -8.17 -2.67
N PRO A 134 -5.89 -7.67 -2.10
CA PRO A 134 -6.37 -8.12 -0.79
C PRO A 134 -6.69 -9.63 -0.71
N TYR A 135 -6.95 -10.25 -1.85
CA TYR A 135 -7.21 -11.70 -1.96
C TYR A 135 -5.96 -12.51 -2.33
N GLY A 136 -4.77 -11.86 -2.33
CA GLY A 136 -3.49 -12.50 -2.59
C GLY A 136 -3.10 -12.63 -4.07
N PHE A 137 -3.81 -11.97 -4.98
CA PHE A 137 -3.49 -11.97 -6.41
C PHE A 137 -2.71 -10.70 -6.77
N GLY A 138 -1.37 -10.80 -6.82
CA GLY A 138 -0.48 -9.67 -7.12
C GLY A 138 0.05 -9.61 -8.55
N ASN A 139 -0.05 -10.70 -9.32
CA ASN A 139 0.42 -10.74 -10.71
C ASN A 139 -0.68 -10.26 -11.67
N ILE A 140 -0.58 -9.02 -12.13
CA ILE A 140 -1.59 -8.39 -13.02
C ILE A 140 -1.69 -9.09 -14.37
N LYS A 141 -0.58 -9.60 -14.90
CA LYS A 141 -0.57 -10.31 -16.19
C LYS A 141 -1.40 -11.59 -16.11
N ASP A 142 -1.25 -12.36 -15.03
CA ASP A 142 -2.01 -13.60 -14.83
C ASP A 142 -3.50 -13.31 -14.60
N LEU A 143 -3.81 -12.25 -13.83
CA LEU A 143 -5.18 -11.79 -13.64
C LEU A 143 -5.84 -11.41 -14.96
N LYS A 144 -5.20 -10.57 -15.78
CA LYS A 144 -5.73 -10.16 -17.10
C LYS A 144 -5.94 -11.39 -18.00
N ASN A 145 -5.00 -12.30 -18.01
CA ASN A 145 -5.10 -13.51 -18.82
C ASN A 145 -6.30 -14.37 -18.39
N LEU A 146 -6.47 -14.60 -17.06
CA LEU A 146 -7.61 -15.35 -16.57
C LEU A 146 -8.94 -14.64 -16.83
N LEU A 147 -9.05 -13.36 -16.47
CA LEU A 147 -10.32 -12.65 -16.49
C LEU A 147 -10.84 -12.37 -17.90
N PHE A 148 -9.94 -12.07 -18.85
CA PHE A 148 -10.32 -11.57 -20.17
C PHE A 148 -10.02 -12.53 -21.33
N ASN A 149 -9.03 -13.44 -21.20
CA ASN A 149 -8.57 -14.26 -22.32
C ASN A 149 -8.77 -15.77 -22.11
N ALA A 150 -8.97 -16.23 -20.87
CA ALA A 150 -9.07 -17.65 -20.59
C ALA A 150 -10.49 -18.19 -20.88
N GLU A 151 -10.55 -19.48 -21.20
CA GLU A 151 -11.79 -20.22 -21.31
C GLU A 151 -12.40 -20.50 -19.93
N ALA A 152 -13.73 -20.68 -19.88
CA ALA A 152 -14.43 -21.06 -18.67
C ALA A 152 -13.85 -22.35 -18.05
N GLY A 153 -13.78 -22.39 -16.71
CA GLY A 153 -13.19 -23.49 -15.95
C GLY A 153 -11.70 -23.33 -15.62
N LYS A 154 -10.99 -22.40 -16.26
CA LYS A 154 -9.60 -22.05 -15.85
C LYS A 154 -9.61 -21.34 -14.51
N GLN A 155 -8.53 -21.56 -13.71
CA GLN A 155 -8.44 -20.99 -12.38
C GLN A 155 -7.05 -20.41 -12.10
N LEU A 156 -7.03 -19.43 -11.21
CA LEU A 156 -5.84 -18.86 -10.58
C LEU A 156 -5.96 -19.05 -9.07
N LEU A 157 -4.88 -19.49 -8.43
CA LEU A 157 -4.86 -19.73 -6.98
C LEU A 157 -3.95 -18.70 -6.30
N SER A 158 -4.39 -18.19 -5.16
CA SER A 158 -3.57 -17.48 -4.19
C SER A 158 -3.40 -18.33 -2.93
N VAL A 159 -2.73 -17.79 -1.91
CA VAL A 159 -2.60 -18.48 -0.61
C VAL A 159 -3.96 -18.64 0.09
N THR A 160 -4.89 -17.72 -0.14
CA THR A 160 -6.15 -17.65 0.61
C THR A 160 -7.39 -17.82 -0.27
N HIS A 161 -7.28 -17.62 -1.59
CA HIS A 161 -8.44 -17.63 -2.48
C HIS A 161 -8.17 -18.34 -3.80
N SER A 162 -9.24 -18.80 -4.43
CA SER A 162 -9.27 -19.23 -5.83
C SER A 162 -10.13 -18.27 -6.65
N LEU A 163 -9.69 -18.00 -7.87
CA LEU A 163 -10.43 -17.23 -8.86
C LEU A 163 -10.66 -18.12 -10.07
N VAL A 164 -11.91 -18.48 -10.35
CA VAL A 164 -12.30 -19.44 -11.39
C VAL A 164 -13.05 -18.72 -12.48
N LYS A 165 -12.58 -18.82 -13.74
CA LYS A 165 -13.25 -18.23 -14.91
C LYS A 165 -14.59 -18.91 -15.17
N ASP A 166 -15.60 -18.08 -15.39
CA ASP A 166 -16.95 -18.47 -15.84
C ASP A 166 -17.25 -17.84 -17.20
N SER A 167 -18.30 -18.30 -17.86
CA SER A 167 -18.72 -17.78 -19.18
C SER A 167 -19.09 -16.28 -19.18
N LYS A 168 -19.60 -15.78 -18.04
CA LYS A 168 -20.06 -14.38 -17.88
C LYS A 168 -19.18 -13.56 -16.95
N GLY A 169 -18.13 -14.15 -16.36
CA GLY A 169 -17.30 -13.48 -15.38
C GLY A 169 -16.29 -14.39 -14.74
N ALA A 170 -16.10 -14.25 -13.43
CA ALA A 170 -15.26 -15.12 -12.64
C ALA A 170 -15.82 -15.27 -11.21
N TRP A 171 -15.58 -16.41 -10.58
CA TRP A 171 -15.93 -16.67 -9.20
C TRP A 171 -14.71 -16.56 -8.30
N LEU A 172 -14.76 -15.66 -7.35
CA LEU A 172 -13.77 -15.51 -6.29
C LEU A 172 -14.26 -16.25 -5.05
N LYS A 173 -13.49 -17.24 -4.58
CA LYS A 173 -13.82 -18.11 -3.46
C LYS A 173 -12.67 -18.17 -2.47
N GLU A 174 -12.97 -18.14 -1.19
CA GLU A 174 -11.99 -18.42 -0.14
C GLU A 174 -11.62 -19.91 -0.15
N LEU A 175 -10.34 -20.22 0.05
CA LEU A 175 -9.86 -21.60 0.18
C LEU A 175 -10.07 -22.04 1.63
N THR A 176 -10.89 -23.08 1.81
CA THR A 176 -11.01 -23.78 3.10
C THR A 176 -9.92 -24.82 3.25
N ALA A 177 -9.60 -25.24 4.48
CA ALA A 177 -8.58 -26.25 4.74
C ALA A 177 -8.83 -27.59 4.00
N GLU A 178 -10.08 -27.87 3.60
CA GLU A 178 -10.48 -29.05 2.81
C GLU A 178 -10.29 -28.86 1.29
N SER A 179 -9.98 -27.64 0.81
CA SER A 179 -9.85 -27.32 -0.63
C SER A 179 -8.41 -27.24 -1.10
N LEU A 180 -7.44 -27.49 -0.24
CA LEU A 180 -6.02 -27.60 -0.61
C LEU A 180 -5.75 -29.04 -1.09
N PRO A 181 -5.11 -29.22 -2.28
CA PRO A 181 -4.77 -30.54 -2.82
C PRO A 181 -3.74 -31.29 -1.98
#